data_2e60f83bae5059eada5a73dac1d29197
#
_entry.id   2e60f83bae5059eada5a73dac1d29197
#
_cell.length_a   1.000
_cell.length_b   1.000
_cell.length_c   1.000
_cell.angle_alpha   90.00
_cell.angle_beta   90.00
_cell.angle_gamma   90.00
#
_symmetry.space_group_name_H-M   'P 1'
#
loop_
_entity.id
_entity.type
_entity.pdbx_description
1 polymer ?
#
loop_
_entity_poly.entity_id
_entity_poly.type
_entity_poly.pdbx_seq_one_letter_code
_entity_poly.pdbx_strand_id
1 'polypeptide(L)'
;PTQYAQYQREGVIFPLRILDAEKAGILAGHCGVLQSRMGHWVASPQISKPNLVSCAMADVIRNETLLDAVESVIGPDILCWTATLFAKPPKSGGYVGWHQDRTYWGLSPEEQVVTAWLALTDAYYDNGCMSVLRGRHLHGNRDHAFVPGTENILFSCQEVTIKPHERDHLVHVELDPGEASIHHS
;
A
#
# COMPACT_ATOMS: atom_id res chain seq x y z
N PRO A 1 -3.38 -19.68 13.69
CA PRO A 1 -4.15 -18.45 13.82
C PRO A 1 -4.75 -18.13 12.47
N THR A 2 -6.02 -17.74 12.43
CA THR A 2 -6.65 -17.28 11.19
C THR A 2 -5.99 -15.96 10.76
N GLN A 3 -6.04 -15.61 9.47
CA GLN A 3 -5.58 -14.31 8.94
C GLN A 3 -6.18 -13.15 9.73
N TYR A 4 -7.46 -13.24 10.06
CA TYR A 4 -8.14 -12.26 10.91
C TYR A 4 -7.47 -12.10 12.29
N ALA A 5 -7.17 -13.18 12.99
CA ALA A 5 -6.51 -13.10 14.31
C ALA A 5 -5.09 -12.51 14.22
N GLN A 6 -4.38 -12.78 13.13
CA GLN A 6 -3.08 -12.14 12.87
C GLN A 6 -3.26 -10.64 12.62
N TYR A 7 -4.19 -10.26 11.75
CA TYR A 7 -4.48 -8.86 11.47
C TYR A 7 -4.87 -8.09 12.74
N GLN A 8 -5.78 -8.63 13.55
CA GLN A 8 -6.19 -7.99 14.81
C GLN A 8 -5.03 -7.75 15.78
N ARG A 9 -4.05 -8.64 15.82
CA ARG A 9 -2.87 -8.53 16.69
C ARG A 9 -1.81 -7.60 16.10
N GLU A 10 -1.54 -7.69 14.80
CA GLU A 10 -0.37 -7.09 14.16
C GLU A 10 -0.71 -5.86 13.31
N GLY A 11 -1.96 -5.69 12.88
CA GLY A 11 -2.38 -4.63 11.97
C GLY A 11 -1.93 -4.84 10.52
N VAL A 12 -1.35 -6.01 10.22
CA VAL A 12 -0.88 -6.38 8.89
C VAL A 12 -0.88 -7.89 8.71
N ILE A 13 -1.23 -8.34 7.52
CA ILE A 13 -1.06 -9.73 7.06
C ILE A 13 -0.35 -9.74 5.71
N PHE A 14 0.65 -10.56 5.56
CA PHE A 14 1.42 -10.81 4.34
C PHE A 14 2.34 -12.03 4.54
N PRO A 15 2.89 -12.66 3.47
CA PRO A 15 2.51 -12.46 2.09
C PRO A 15 1.18 -13.16 1.78
N LEU A 16 0.41 -12.58 0.86
CA LEU A 16 -0.83 -13.15 0.33
C LEU A 16 -0.69 -13.32 -1.18
N ARG A 17 -0.70 -14.55 -1.70
CA ARG A 17 -0.61 -14.79 -3.15
C ARG A 17 -1.95 -14.44 -3.81
N ILE A 18 -1.98 -13.32 -4.56
CA ILE A 18 -3.17 -12.82 -5.27
C ILE A 18 -3.10 -13.17 -6.76
N LEU A 19 -1.93 -13.01 -7.36
CA LEU A 19 -1.68 -13.30 -8.77
C LEU A 19 -0.48 -14.23 -8.89
N ASP A 20 -0.39 -14.95 -10.00
CA ASP A 20 0.86 -15.55 -10.41
C ASP A 20 1.85 -14.48 -10.92
N ALA A 21 3.14 -14.83 -10.97
CA ALA A 21 4.20 -13.89 -11.35
C ALA A 21 4.06 -13.43 -12.81
N GLU A 22 3.51 -14.26 -13.71
CA GLU A 22 3.29 -13.92 -15.11
C GLU A 22 2.26 -12.81 -15.23
N LYS A 23 1.10 -12.95 -14.55
CA LYS A 23 0.06 -11.91 -14.52
C LYS A 23 0.56 -10.62 -13.88
N ALA A 24 1.33 -10.72 -12.80
CA ALA A 24 1.94 -9.55 -12.17
C ALA A 24 2.87 -8.81 -13.15
N GLY A 25 3.70 -9.54 -13.91
CA GLY A 25 4.57 -8.97 -14.93
C GLY A 25 3.82 -8.30 -16.09
N ILE A 26 2.72 -8.90 -16.56
CA ILE A 26 1.83 -8.28 -17.55
C ILE A 26 1.26 -6.97 -17.03
N LEU A 27 0.76 -6.95 -15.79
CA LEU A 27 0.24 -5.73 -15.17
C LEU A 27 1.32 -4.66 -14.97
N ALA A 28 2.53 -5.04 -14.57
CA ALA A 28 3.66 -4.13 -14.48
C ALA A 28 3.95 -3.45 -15.84
N GLY A 29 3.91 -4.23 -16.94
CA GLY A 29 4.01 -3.70 -18.29
C GLY A 29 2.90 -2.70 -18.62
N HIS A 30 1.65 -2.99 -18.28
CA HIS A 30 0.53 -2.06 -18.44
C HIS A 30 0.72 -0.77 -17.63
N CYS A 31 1.25 -0.85 -16.42
CA CYS A 31 1.57 0.32 -15.61
C CYS A 31 2.64 1.19 -16.28
N GLY A 32 3.68 0.60 -16.85
CA GLY A 32 4.70 1.31 -17.62
C GLY A 32 4.11 2.06 -18.83
N VAL A 33 3.16 1.44 -19.54
CA VAL A 33 2.44 2.09 -20.65
C VAL A 33 1.57 3.25 -20.14
N LEU A 34 0.85 3.10 -19.03
CA LEU A 34 0.08 4.17 -18.44
C LEU A 34 0.97 5.35 -18.03
N GLN A 35 2.07 5.07 -17.35
CA GLN A 35 3.04 6.10 -16.95
C GLN A 35 3.63 6.84 -18.16
N SER A 36 3.99 6.13 -19.22
CA SER A 36 4.54 6.74 -20.43
C SER A 36 3.53 7.64 -21.16
N ARG A 37 2.26 7.25 -21.18
CA ARG A 37 1.18 8.04 -21.81
C ARG A 37 0.77 9.26 -20.99
N MET A 38 0.88 9.18 -19.67
CA MET A 38 0.56 10.27 -18.75
C MET A 38 1.77 11.11 -18.37
N GLY A 39 2.93 10.80 -18.87
CA GLY A 39 4.26 11.13 -18.36
C GLY A 39 4.58 12.58 -18.10
N HIS A 40 3.99 13.54 -18.82
CA HIS A 40 4.21 14.96 -18.52
C HIS A 40 3.14 15.55 -17.58
N TRP A 41 2.06 14.82 -17.30
CA TRP A 41 1.02 15.23 -16.37
C TRP A 41 1.27 14.74 -14.94
N VAL A 42 2.18 13.77 -14.78
CA VAL A 42 2.45 13.13 -13.50
C VAL A 42 3.87 13.49 -13.05
N ALA A 43 4.01 14.64 -12.40
CA ALA A 43 5.23 14.98 -11.67
C ALA A 43 5.45 14.08 -10.43
N SER A 44 4.59 13.10 -10.21
CA SER A 44 4.58 12.19 -9.07
C SER A 44 4.80 10.75 -9.54
N PRO A 45 5.50 9.91 -8.79
CA PRO A 45 5.57 8.47 -9.01
C PRO A 45 4.23 7.75 -8.75
N GLN A 46 3.16 8.50 -8.52
CA GLN A 46 1.82 8.00 -8.21
C GLN A 46 0.84 8.30 -9.34
N ILE A 47 0.05 7.30 -9.72
CA ILE A 47 -1.14 7.47 -10.56
C ILE A 47 -2.36 7.14 -9.72
N SER A 48 -3.18 8.15 -9.45
CA SER A 48 -4.43 7.98 -8.72
C SER A 48 -5.53 7.42 -9.62
N LYS A 49 -6.31 6.48 -9.09
CA LYS A 49 -7.48 5.86 -9.70
C LYS A 49 -7.21 5.25 -11.09
N PRO A 50 -6.12 4.48 -11.28
CA PRO A 50 -5.80 3.85 -12.57
C PRO A 50 -6.92 2.89 -13.02
N ASN A 51 -7.70 2.37 -12.10
CA ASN A 51 -8.86 1.52 -12.33
C ASN A 51 -9.99 2.19 -13.10
N LEU A 52 -10.04 3.53 -13.16
CA LEU A 52 -11.05 4.26 -13.93
C LEU A 52 -10.66 4.46 -15.40
N VAL A 53 -9.39 4.26 -15.74
CA VAL A 53 -8.86 4.48 -17.09
C VAL A 53 -8.21 3.24 -17.71
N SER A 54 -8.14 2.13 -16.97
CA SER A 54 -7.55 0.86 -17.40
C SER A 54 -8.41 -0.32 -16.94
N CYS A 55 -8.93 -1.11 -17.90
CA CYS A 55 -9.64 -2.35 -17.58
C CYS A 55 -8.78 -3.31 -16.76
N ALA A 56 -7.49 -3.48 -17.11
CA ALA A 56 -6.59 -4.35 -16.37
C ALA A 56 -6.45 -3.94 -14.89
N MET A 57 -6.42 -2.64 -14.61
CA MET A 57 -6.41 -2.16 -13.22
C MET A 57 -7.79 -2.29 -12.55
N ALA A 58 -8.87 -2.18 -13.31
CA ALA A 58 -10.22 -2.42 -12.82
C ALA A 58 -10.43 -3.91 -12.45
N ASP A 59 -9.81 -4.83 -13.18
CA ASP A 59 -9.88 -6.26 -12.90
C ASP A 59 -9.10 -6.61 -11.61
N VAL A 60 -8.01 -5.89 -11.31
CA VAL A 60 -7.27 -6.09 -10.04
C VAL A 60 -8.15 -5.83 -8.84
N ILE A 61 -8.89 -4.71 -8.81
CA ILE A 61 -9.76 -4.37 -7.67
C ILE A 61 -11.00 -5.28 -7.55
N ARG A 62 -11.26 -6.10 -8.56
CA ARG A 62 -12.34 -7.10 -8.57
C ARG A 62 -11.81 -8.52 -8.48
N ASN A 63 -10.51 -8.70 -8.27
CA ASN A 63 -9.92 -10.03 -8.15
C ASN A 63 -10.51 -10.76 -6.94
N GLU A 64 -11.11 -11.91 -7.15
CA GLU A 64 -11.81 -12.69 -6.12
C GLU A 64 -10.87 -13.04 -4.95
N THR A 65 -9.65 -13.50 -5.24
CA THR A 65 -8.69 -13.85 -4.19
C THR A 65 -8.32 -12.64 -3.32
N LEU A 66 -8.21 -11.45 -3.92
CA LEU A 66 -7.96 -10.22 -3.18
C LEU A 66 -9.17 -9.84 -2.34
N LEU A 67 -10.38 -9.93 -2.91
CA LEU A 67 -11.61 -9.61 -2.21
C LEU A 67 -11.88 -10.58 -1.05
N ASP A 68 -11.65 -11.89 -1.22
CA ASP A 68 -11.76 -12.90 -0.16
C ASP A 68 -10.82 -12.57 1.02
N ALA A 69 -9.59 -12.16 0.70
CA ALA A 69 -8.63 -11.76 1.73
C ALA A 69 -9.07 -10.49 2.47
N VAL A 70 -9.59 -9.48 1.77
CA VAL A 70 -10.14 -8.25 2.36
C VAL A 70 -11.38 -8.56 3.18
N GLU A 71 -12.31 -9.37 2.65
CA GLU A 71 -13.53 -9.81 3.34
C GLU A 71 -13.21 -10.51 4.67
N SER A 72 -12.16 -11.33 4.69
CA SER A 72 -11.73 -12.00 5.91
C SER A 72 -11.34 -11.05 7.05
N VAL A 73 -11.09 -9.78 6.74
CA VAL A 73 -10.65 -8.75 7.69
C VAL A 73 -11.76 -7.78 8.04
N ILE A 74 -12.49 -7.25 7.06
CA ILE A 74 -13.50 -6.19 7.26
C ILE A 74 -14.94 -6.64 6.99
N GLY A 75 -15.15 -7.88 6.57
CA GLY A 75 -16.49 -8.39 6.21
C GLY A 75 -16.87 -8.16 4.75
N PRO A 76 -18.08 -8.62 4.35
CA PRO A 76 -18.46 -8.73 2.93
C PRO A 76 -18.84 -7.41 2.26
N ASP A 77 -19.16 -6.37 3.02
CA ASP A 77 -19.61 -5.08 2.47
C ASP A 77 -18.40 -4.20 2.11
N ILE A 78 -17.78 -4.52 0.97
CA ILE A 78 -16.52 -3.91 0.53
C ILE A 78 -16.77 -2.77 -0.45
N LEU A 79 -16.21 -1.59 -0.17
CA LEU A 79 -16.14 -0.45 -1.07
C LEU A 79 -14.68 -0.12 -1.37
N CYS A 80 -14.30 -0.14 -2.63
CA CYS A 80 -13.00 0.40 -3.05
C CYS A 80 -13.06 1.94 -3.12
N TRP A 81 -12.58 2.60 -2.09
CA TRP A 81 -12.52 4.07 -1.99
C TRP A 81 -11.59 4.68 -3.03
N THR A 82 -10.40 4.13 -3.17
CA THR A 82 -9.41 4.55 -4.16
C THR A 82 -8.46 3.41 -4.50
N ALA A 83 -7.82 3.53 -5.64
CA ALA A 83 -6.64 2.75 -5.99
C ALA A 83 -5.53 3.71 -6.41
N THR A 84 -4.28 3.36 -6.14
CA THR A 84 -3.12 4.17 -6.52
C THR A 84 -2.03 3.26 -7.04
N LEU A 85 -1.50 3.58 -8.21
CA LEU A 85 -0.29 2.95 -8.69
C LEU A 85 0.90 3.72 -8.13
N PHE A 86 1.78 3.01 -7.45
CA PHE A 86 3.00 3.51 -6.85
C PHE A 86 4.21 2.94 -7.57
N ALA A 87 5.06 3.78 -8.15
CA ALA A 87 6.26 3.31 -8.82
C ALA A 87 7.44 4.25 -8.54
N LYS A 88 8.41 3.77 -7.79
CA LYS A 88 9.66 4.49 -7.55
C LYS A 88 10.66 4.15 -8.66
N PRO A 89 11.21 5.13 -9.38
CA PRO A 89 12.27 4.87 -10.35
C PRO A 89 13.51 4.28 -9.66
N PRO A 90 14.23 3.35 -10.32
CA PRO A 90 15.48 2.83 -9.78
C PRO A 90 16.47 3.95 -9.48
N LYS A 91 17.19 3.84 -8.35
CA LYS A 91 18.22 4.83 -7.93
C LYS A 91 17.70 6.25 -7.75
N SER A 92 16.38 6.45 -7.62
CA SER A 92 15.82 7.72 -7.19
C SER A 92 16.04 7.90 -5.68
N GLY A 93 16.23 9.12 -5.23
CA GLY A 93 16.29 9.44 -3.80
C GLY A 93 14.91 9.44 -3.12
N GLY A 94 13.83 9.28 -3.90
CA GLY A 94 12.46 9.39 -3.39
C GLY A 94 12.10 8.27 -2.41
N TYR A 95 11.49 8.65 -1.30
CA TYR A 95 10.99 7.72 -0.29
C TYR A 95 9.56 8.06 0.12
N VAL A 96 8.88 7.13 0.77
CA VAL A 96 7.58 7.34 1.40
C VAL A 96 7.81 7.46 2.90
N GLY A 97 7.52 8.62 3.47
CA GLY A 97 7.63 8.86 4.90
C GLY A 97 6.66 8.01 5.72
N TRP A 98 6.97 7.78 6.98
CA TRP A 98 6.07 7.09 7.91
C TRP A 98 4.75 7.84 8.05
N HIS A 99 3.65 7.15 7.83
CA HIS A 99 2.32 7.77 7.85
C HIS A 99 1.24 6.75 8.23
N GLN A 100 0.04 7.23 8.42
CA GLN A 100 -1.18 6.45 8.51
C GLN A 100 -2.11 6.91 7.40
N ASP A 101 -2.54 6.00 6.53
CA ASP A 101 -3.34 6.29 5.34
C ASP A 101 -4.64 7.02 5.68
N ARG A 102 -5.31 6.59 6.72
CA ARG A 102 -6.60 7.15 7.16
C ARG A 102 -6.57 8.64 7.48
N THR A 103 -5.42 9.18 7.85
CA THR A 103 -5.27 10.60 8.15
C THR A 103 -5.69 11.49 6.97
N TYR A 104 -5.58 10.97 5.76
CA TYR A 104 -5.87 11.68 4.52
C TYR A 104 -7.28 11.44 3.98
N TRP A 105 -8.00 10.43 4.50
CA TRP A 105 -9.23 9.96 3.86
C TRP A 105 -10.51 10.37 4.59
N GLY A 106 -10.45 10.61 5.89
CA GLY A 106 -11.62 10.96 6.69
C GLY A 106 -12.72 9.90 6.70
N LEU A 107 -12.36 8.63 6.50
CA LEU A 107 -13.30 7.51 6.50
C LEU A 107 -13.58 7.00 7.92
N SER A 108 -14.79 6.51 8.13
CA SER A 108 -15.27 5.98 9.42
C SER A 108 -16.21 4.79 9.15
N PRO A 109 -16.24 3.77 10.03
CA PRO A 109 -15.37 3.57 11.20
C PRO A 109 -13.95 3.14 10.79
N GLU A 110 -12.95 3.60 11.53
CA GLU A 110 -11.53 3.43 11.20
C GLU A 110 -11.08 1.97 11.13
N GLU A 111 -11.62 1.12 12.00
CA GLU A 111 -11.33 -0.32 12.07
C GLU A 111 -11.82 -1.11 10.84
N GLN A 112 -12.66 -0.51 10.01
CA GLN A 112 -13.14 -1.08 8.75
C GLN A 112 -12.43 -0.51 7.53
N VAL A 113 -11.37 0.26 7.73
CA VAL A 113 -10.58 0.83 6.63
C VAL A 113 -9.23 0.11 6.53
N VAL A 114 -9.01 -0.54 5.41
CA VAL A 114 -7.77 -1.28 5.13
C VAL A 114 -7.17 -0.86 3.80
N THR A 115 -5.86 -0.98 3.69
CA THR A 115 -5.14 -0.87 2.43
C THR A 115 -4.67 -2.26 2.00
N ALA A 116 -5.01 -2.66 0.77
CA ALA A 116 -4.41 -3.80 0.12
C ALA A 116 -3.30 -3.31 -0.81
N TRP A 117 -2.06 -3.73 -0.57
CA TRP A 117 -0.89 -3.36 -1.34
C TRP A 117 -0.36 -4.57 -2.12
N LEU A 118 -0.49 -4.53 -3.46
CA LEU A 118 -0.11 -5.61 -4.37
C LEU A 118 1.23 -5.28 -5.04
N ALA A 119 2.21 -6.16 -4.87
CA ALA A 119 3.51 -6.07 -5.55
C ALA A 119 3.38 -6.55 -7.00
N LEU A 120 3.72 -5.70 -7.96
CA LEU A 120 3.79 -6.05 -9.39
C LEU A 120 5.22 -6.38 -9.84
N THR A 121 6.20 -5.96 -9.06
CA THR A 121 7.64 -6.27 -9.19
C THR A 121 8.16 -6.71 -7.83
N ASP A 122 9.35 -7.24 -7.77
CA ASP A 122 10.01 -7.55 -6.50
C ASP A 122 9.95 -6.35 -5.56
N ALA A 123 9.57 -6.59 -4.32
CA ALA A 123 9.53 -5.61 -3.26
C ALA A 123 10.24 -6.16 -2.02
N TYR A 124 11.56 -5.93 -1.94
CA TYR A 124 12.42 -6.38 -0.85
C TYR A 124 13.08 -5.20 -0.16
N TYR A 125 13.73 -5.46 0.96
CA TYR A 125 14.44 -4.43 1.73
C TYR A 125 15.44 -3.64 0.85
N ASP A 126 16.23 -4.35 0.04
CA ASP A 126 17.28 -3.75 -0.78
C ASP A 126 16.77 -2.85 -1.91
N ASN A 127 15.51 -2.99 -2.31
CA ASN A 127 14.88 -2.15 -3.35
C ASN A 127 13.76 -1.25 -2.81
N GLY A 128 13.61 -1.17 -1.49
CA GLY A 128 12.73 -0.21 -0.82
C GLY A 128 11.28 -0.68 -0.68
N CYS A 129 11.07 -1.91 -0.22
CA CYS A 129 9.77 -2.41 0.18
C CYS A 129 9.15 -1.54 1.29
N MET A 130 7.86 -1.69 1.48
CA MET A 130 7.15 -1.04 2.57
C MET A 130 7.61 -1.60 3.93
N SER A 131 7.61 -0.76 4.95
CA SER A 131 7.82 -1.17 6.34
C SER A 131 6.62 -0.78 7.18
N VAL A 132 6.27 -1.61 8.16
CA VAL A 132 5.17 -1.34 9.09
C VAL A 132 5.62 -1.55 10.53
N LEU A 133 4.94 -0.90 11.47
CA LEU A 133 5.11 -1.13 12.91
C LEU A 133 3.98 -2.02 13.41
N ARG A 134 4.25 -3.30 13.63
CA ARG A 134 3.25 -4.27 14.08
C ARG A 134 2.58 -3.85 15.39
N GLY A 135 1.26 -4.02 15.47
CA GLY A 135 0.47 -3.74 16.67
C GLY A 135 0.24 -2.26 16.95
N ARG A 136 0.80 -1.33 16.13
CA ARG A 136 0.67 0.11 16.40
C ARG A 136 -0.67 0.69 15.96
N HIS A 137 -1.42 0.01 15.12
CA HIS A 137 -2.80 0.34 14.80
C HIS A 137 -3.72 0.40 16.04
N LEU A 138 -3.39 -0.35 17.10
CA LEU A 138 -4.15 -0.36 18.36
C LEU A 138 -4.00 0.93 19.20
N HIS A 139 -3.11 1.83 18.81
CA HIS A 139 -2.80 3.06 19.57
C HIS A 139 -3.42 4.33 18.97
N GLY A 140 -4.32 4.18 18.01
CA GLY A 140 -5.04 5.29 17.38
C GLY A 140 -4.21 6.13 16.42
N ASN A 141 -4.76 7.27 16.04
CA ASN A 141 -4.12 8.23 15.14
C ASN A 141 -2.96 8.94 15.80
N ARG A 142 -1.95 9.25 15.01
CA ARG A 142 -0.75 9.98 15.44
C ARG A 142 -0.69 11.34 14.74
N ASP A 143 -0.02 12.28 15.37
CA ASP A 143 0.25 13.56 14.74
C ASP A 143 1.23 13.41 13.59
N HIS A 144 0.87 13.95 12.44
CA HIS A 144 1.71 14.03 11.25
C HIS A 144 2.31 15.43 11.16
N ALA A 145 3.62 15.51 11.17
CA ALA A 145 4.35 16.78 11.05
C ALA A 145 4.78 17.02 9.60
N PHE A 146 4.65 18.25 9.15
CA PHE A 146 5.18 18.65 7.85
C PHE A 146 6.72 18.67 7.88
N VAL A 147 7.35 18.00 6.92
CA VAL A 147 8.80 17.89 6.76
C VAL A 147 9.19 18.56 5.44
N PRO A 148 9.58 19.84 5.43
CA PRO A 148 9.85 20.56 4.19
C PRO A 148 11.16 20.13 3.53
N GLY A 149 11.23 20.26 2.20
CA GLY A 149 12.46 20.09 1.41
C GLY A 149 12.95 18.63 1.33
N THR A 150 12.10 17.66 1.59
CA THR A 150 12.44 16.23 1.54
C THR A 150 12.13 15.64 0.18
N GLU A 151 12.79 14.52 -0.12
CA GLU A 151 12.45 13.66 -1.26
C GLU A 151 11.24 12.75 -0.95
N ASN A 152 10.46 13.07 0.08
CA ASN A 152 9.23 12.37 0.43
C ASN A 152 8.21 12.53 -0.70
N ILE A 153 7.84 11.41 -1.30
CA ILE A 153 6.92 11.38 -2.43
C ILE A 153 5.44 11.40 -2.03
N LEU A 154 5.13 11.45 -0.74
CA LEU A 154 3.77 11.72 -0.28
C LEU A 154 3.39 13.17 -0.62
N PHE A 155 2.19 13.31 -1.18
CA PHE A 155 1.70 14.62 -1.63
C PHE A 155 1.69 15.69 -0.52
N SER A 156 1.44 15.28 0.72
CA SER A 156 1.37 16.19 1.87
C SER A 156 2.73 16.53 2.47
N CYS A 157 3.79 15.80 2.14
CA CYS A 157 5.11 15.88 2.79
C CYS A 157 5.02 15.78 4.33
N GLN A 158 4.02 15.07 4.84
CA GLN A 158 3.82 14.88 6.28
C GLN A 158 4.35 13.51 6.72
N GLU A 159 4.92 13.46 7.91
CA GLU A 159 5.47 12.23 8.47
C GLU A 159 5.13 12.07 9.96
N VAL A 160 5.01 10.82 10.35
CA VAL A 160 4.93 10.41 11.77
C VAL A 160 6.33 10.17 12.29
N THR A 161 6.66 10.75 13.43
CA THR A 161 7.94 10.47 14.10
C THR A 161 7.89 9.10 14.78
N ILE A 162 8.81 8.22 14.40
CA ILE A 162 8.99 6.90 15.02
C ILE A 162 9.99 7.01 16.16
N LYS A 163 9.56 6.64 17.37
CA LYS A 163 10.42 6.67 18.56
C LYS A 163 11.38 5.46 18.57
N PRO A 164 12.58 5.56 19.16
CA PRO A 164 13.58 4.48 19.15
C PRO A 164 13.02 3.12 19.63
N HIS A 165 12.25 3.09 20.71
CA HIS A 165 11.68 1.86 21.29
C HIS A 165 10.56 1.24 20.41
N GLU A 166 10.05 1.96 19.42
CA GLU A 166 9.05 1.42 18.51
C GLU A 166 9.68 0.61 17.38
N ARG A 167 10.97 0.78 17.15
CA ARG A 167 11.71 0.07 16.11
C ARG A 167 11.74 -1.44 16.31
N ASP A 168 11.56 -1.92 17.54
CA ASP A 168 11.45 -3.36 17.86
C ASP A 168 10.19 -4.00 17.26
N HIS A 169 9.20 -3.18 16.86
CA HIS A 169 7.99 -3.61 16.19
C HIS A 169 8.07 -3.52 14.66
N LEU A 170 9.17 -3.01 14.13
CA LEU A 170 9.34 -2.83 12.71
C LEU A 170 9.44 -4.17 11.99
N VAL A 171 8.72 -4.28 10.89
CA VAL A 171 8.84 -5.39 9.96
C VAL A 171 8.83 -4.87 8.52
N HIS A 172 9.69 -5.44 7.70
CA HIS A 172 9.72 -5.19 6.27
C HIS A 172 8.71 -6.09 5.57
N VAL A 173 7.85 -5.48 4.78
CA VAL A 173 6.82 -6.18 4.01
C VAL A 173 7.43 -6.60 2.68
N GLU A 174 8.21 -7.68 2.74
CA GLU A 174 8.86 -8.23 1.55
C GLU A 174 7.88 -9.11 0.79
N LEU A 175 7.76 -8.87 -0.52
CA LEU A 175 6.79 -9.52 -1.38
C LEU A 175 7.38 -9.85 -2.75
N ASP A 176 7.06 -11.04 -3.23
CA ASP A 176 7.27 -11.43 -4.62
C ASP A 176 6.23 -10.79 -5.55
N PRO A 177 6.49 -10.70 -6.86
CA PRO A 177 5.49 -10.26 -7.82
C PRO A 177 4.21 -11.09 -7.73
N GLY A 178 3.07 -10.42 -7.61
CA GLY A 178 1.75 -11.03 -7.43
C GLY A 178 1.36 -11.34 -5.99
N GLU A 179 2.24 -11.08 -5.04
CA GLU A 179 1.89 -11.10 -3.62
C GLU A 179 1.39 -9.76 -3.12
N ALA A 180 0.61 -9.80 -2.07
CA ALA A 180 0.06 -8.60 -1.45
C ALA A 180 0.21 -8.62 0.08
N SER A 181 0.08 -7.45 0.66
CA SER A 181 -0.24 -7.26 2.07
C SER A 181 -1.62 -6.62 2.23
N ILE A 182 -2.28 -6.89 3.35
CA ILE A 182 -3.41 -6.09 3.83
C ILE A 182 -2.98 -5.49 5.15
N HIS A 183 -3.06 -4.17 5.26
CA HIS A 183 -2.67 -3.46 6.46
C HIS A 183 -3.73 -2.43 6.87
N HIS A 184 -3.72 -2.12 8.16
CA HIS A 184 -4.55 -1.09 8.75
C HIS A 184 -4.14 0.29 8.20
N SER A 185 -5.13 1.10 7.89
CA SER A 185 -4.94 2.45 7.32
C SER A 185 -4.29 3.45 8.27
#